data_a4bcb07c8d87aaa990bcebcd203416eb
#
_entry.id   a4bcb07c8d87aaa990bcebcd203416eb
#
_cell.length_a   1.000
_cell.length_b   1.000
_cell.length_c   1.000
_cell.angle_alpha   90.00
_cell.angle_beta   90.00
_cell.angle_gamma   90.00
#
_symmetry.space_group_name_H-M   'P 1'
#
loop_
_entity.id
_entity.type
_entity.pdbx_description
1 polymer ?
#
loop_
_entity_poly.entity_id
_entity_poly.type
_entity_poly.pdbx_seq_one_letter_code
_entity_poly.pdbx_strand_id
1 'polypeptide(L)'
;ADTDKCGAVAYSFCTLVTNLPQYQAMVEGFLRLGFTSADCEFLYIDNSGSNQADAFSGCNAFLRRASGRYVVLCHQDVMGLEDGREKLDTLLAALSEIDPVWAVCGNAGVDASGRRFIRITDPYVPDQAVGKPFPRQVMSLDENFIVVKSEANLALSRDLTGFHWYGSD
;
A
#
# COMPACT_ATOMS: atom_id res chain seq x y z
N ALA A 1 -15.07 -7.02 25.48
CA ALA A 1 -14.49 -8.29 25.13
C ALA A 1 -14.92 -8.65 23.71
N ASP A 2 -14.16 -8.23 22.71
CA ASP A 2 -14.25 -8.78 21.35
C ASP A 2 -12.85 -8.65 20.74
N THR A 3 -11.99 -9.61 21.10
CA THR A 3 -10.58 -9.64 20.71
C THR A 3 -10.30 -10.64 19.58
N ASP A 4 -11.30 -10.97 18.73
CA ASP A 4 -11.15 -12.02 17.72
C ASP A 4 -11.52 -11.59 16.29
N LYS A 5 -11.13 -10.40 15.85
CA LYS A 5 -11.15 -10.04 14.42
C LYS A 5 -9.79 -10.02 13.73
N CYS A 6 -8.76 -10.46 14.40
CA CYS A 6 -7.40 -10.52 13.84
C CYS A 6 -7.01 -11.99 13.60
N GLY A 7 -7.56 -12.65 12.57
CA GLY A 7 -7.23 -14.07 12.45
C GLY A 7 -7.33 -14.72 11.08
N ALA A 8 -8.01 -14.12 10.13
CA ALA A 8 -8.20 -14.77 8.83
C ALA A 8 -7.47 -14.10 7.68
N VAL A 9 -7.37 -12.77 7.65
CA VAL A 9 -6.79 -12.02 6.53
C VAL A 9 -5.52 -11.29 6.98
N ALA A 10 -4.41 -11.58 6.33
CA ALA A 10 -3.13 -10.92 6.60
C ALA A 10 -3.01 -9.60 5.84
N TYR A 11 -3.36 -9.60 4.55
CA TYR A 11 -3.24 -8.44 3.67
C TYR A 11 -4.55 -8.15 2.93
N SER A 12 -4.95 -6.87 2.90
CA SER A 12 -5.99 -6.35 2.03
C SER A 12 -5.36 -5.43 0.99
N PHE A 13 -5.26 -5.90 -0.26
CA PHE A 13 -4.83 -5.05 -1.38
C PHE A 13 -6.00 -4.23 -1.86
N CYS A 14 -5.83 -2.90 -1.93
CA CYS A 14 -6.89 -1.94 -2.16
C CYS A 14 -6.49 -1.00 -3.31
N THR A 15 -7.31 -0.92 -4.35
CA THR A 15 -6.98 -0.24 -5.59
C THR A 15 -8.17 0.53 -6.18
N LEU A 16 -7.95 1.77 -6.57
CA LEU A 16 -8.87 2.51 -7.45
C LEU A 16 -8.58 2.09 -8.90
N VAL A 17 -9.59 1.57 -9.59
CA VAL A 17 -9.41 0.92 -10.89
C VAL A 17 -10.09 1.71 -12.00
N THR A 18 -9.31 2.14 -12.99
CA THR A 18 -9.79 2.74 -14.25
C THR A 18 -9.57 1.82 -15.44
N ASN A 19 -8.73 0.78 -15.28
CA ASN A 19 -8.39 -0.21 -16.30
C ASN A 19 -8.43 -1.62 -15.69
N LEU A 20 -9.56 -2.31 -15.83
CA LEU A 20 -9.76 -3.65 -15.29
C LEU A 20 -8.73 -4.69 -15.77
N PRO A 21 -8.36 -4.77 -17.05
CA PRO A 21 -7.30 -5.69 -17.51
C PRO A 21 -5.95 -5.46 -16.81
N GLN A 22 -5.56 -4.20 -16.58
CA GLN A 22 -4.33 -3.86 -15.88
C GLN A 22 -4.39 -4.27 -14.41
N TYR A 23 -5.51 -4.00 -13.74
CA TYR A 23 -5.76 -4.46 -12.38
C TYR A 23 -5.71 -5.99 -12.26
N GLN A 24 -6.31 -6.72 -13.20
CA GLN A 24 -6.27 -8.19 -13.21
C GLN A 24 -4.83 -8.71 -13.33
N ALA A 25 -4.02 -8.10 -14.21
CA ALA A 25 -2.60 -8.45 -14.35
C ALA A 25 -1.81 -8.18 -13.06
N MET A 26 -2.11 -7.08 -12.37
CA MET A 26 -1.54 -6.77 -11.04
C MET A 26 -1.89 -7.87 -10.03
N VAL A 27 -3.16 -8.22 -9.89
CA VAL A 27 -3.63 -9.27 -8.96
C VAL A 27 -2.94 -10.60 -9.25
N GLU A 28 -2.91 -11.03 -10.52
CA GLU A 28 -2.21 -12.26 -10.92
C GLU A 28 -0.72 -12.20 -10.57
N GLY A 29 -0.09 -11.03 -10.71
CA GLY A 29 1.30 -10.81 -10.29
C GLY A 29 1.50 -11.07 -8.80
N PHE A 30 0.68 -10.49 -7.94
CA PHE A 30 0.75 -10.70 -6.50
C PHE A 30 0.41 -12.14 -6.09
N LEU A 31 -0.56 -12.78 -6.74
CA LEU A 31 -0.86 -14.20 -6.49
C LEU A 31 0.36 -15.10 -6.76
N ARG A 32 1.10 -14.87 -7.86
CA ARG A 32 2.35 -15.60 -8.18
C ARG A 32 3.45 -15.39 -7.15
N LEU A 33 3.45 -14.26 -6.46
CA LEU A 33 4.41 -13.88 -5.43
C LEU A 33 3.98 -14.34 -4.01
N GLY A 34 2.96 -15.19 -3.91
CA GLY A 34 2.55 -15.82 -2.65
C GLY A 34 1.48 -15.07 -1.86
N PHE A 35 0.90 -13.98 -2.40
CA PHE A 35 -0.26 -13.32 -1.79
C PHE A 35 -1.54 -14.00 -2.24
N THR A 36 -1.90 -15.10 -1.61
CA THR A 36 -3.01 -15.96 -2.06
C THR A 36 -4.31 -15.66 -1.34
N SER A 37 -5.43 -16.08 -1.93
CA SER A 37 -6.76 -15.91 -1.32
C SER A 37 -6.96 -16.71 -0.02
N ALA A 38 -5.96 -17.50 0.39
CA ALA A 38 -6.01 -18.21 1.68
C ALA A 38 -5.99 -17.22 2.86
N ASP A 39 -5.27 -16.12 2.73
CA ASP A 39 -5.12 -15.09 3.77
C ASP A 39 -4.95 -13.67 3.22
N CYS A 40 -5.24 -13.46 1.95
CA CYS A 40 -5.25 -12.13 1.32
C CYS A 40 -6.59 -11.86 0.64
N GLU A 41 -7.02 -10.62 0.65
CA GLU A 41 -8.14 -10.12 -0.13
C GLU A 41 -7.71 -9.01 -1.08
N PHE A 42 -8.41 -8.90 -2.22
CA PHE A 42 -8.18 -7.88 -3.22
C PHE A 42 -9.46 -7.06 -3.38
N LEU A 43 -9.44 -5.84 -2.88
CA LEU A 43 -10.57 -4.91 -2.90
C LEU A 43 -10.33 -3.85 -3.97
N TYR A 44 -11.35 -3.49 -4.72
CA TYR A 44 -11.25 -2.40 -5.66
C TYR A 44 -12.53 -1.55 -5.74
N ILE A 45 -12.37 -0.31 -6.18
CA ILE A 45 -13.45 0.57 -6.58
C ILE A 45 -13.30 0.81 -8.08
N ASP A 46 -14.34 0.47 -8.84
CA ASP A 46 -14.34 0.60 -10.30
C ASP A 46 -14.68 2.04 -10.72
N ASN A 47 -13.65 2.76 -11.17
CA ASN A 47 -13.75 4.10 -11.74
C ASN A 47 -13.69 4.09 -13.27
N SER A 48 -13.77 2.93 -13.94
CA SER A 48 -13.59 2.83 -15.40
C SER A 48 -14.73 3.45 -16.20
N GLY A 49 -15.95 3.42 -15.69
CA GLY A 49 -17.13 3.99 -16.34
C GLY A 49 -17.49 5.39 -15.85
N SER A 50 -17.26 5.65 -14.58
CA SER A 50 -17.48 6.95 -13.94
C SER A 50 -16.70 7.01 -12.63
N ASN A 51 -16.34 8.21 -12.21
CA ASN A 51 -15.60 8.42 -10.96
C ASN A 51 -16.50 8.13 -9.75
N GLN A 52 -16.41 6.92 -9.20
CA GLN A 52 -17.15 6.48 -8.01
C GLN A 52 -16.55 7.04 -6.73
N ALA A 53 -15.22 7.20 -6.71
CA ALA A 53 -14.47 7.75 -5.58
C ALA A 53 -13.21 8.45 -6.08
N ASP A 54 -12.85 9.54 -5.44
CA ASP A 54 -11.53 10.13 -5.55
C ASP A 54 -10.51 9.39 -4.67
N ALA A 55 -9.24 9.81 -4.68
CA ALA A 55 -8.19 9.14 -3.94
C ALA A 55 -8.47 9.14 -2.42
N PHE A 56 -8.94 10.24 -1.85
CA PHE A 56 -9.18 10.37 -0.40
C PHE A 56 -10.42 9.61 0.07
N SER A 57 -11.53 9.77 -0.63
CA SER A 57 -12.77 9.04 -0.30
C SER A 57 -12.63 7.54 -0.53
N GLY A 58 -11.93 7.14 -1.59
CA GLY A 58 -11.61 5.75 -1.89
C GLY A 58 -10.71 5.12 -0.83
N CYS A 59 -9.64 5.80 -0.43
CA CYS A 59 -8.77 5.36 0.66
C CYS A 59 -9.55 5.16 1.96
N ASN A 60 -10.36 6.15 2.36
CA ASN A 60 -11.21 6.03 3.54
C ASN A 60 -12.21 4.87 3.46
N ALA A 61 -12.74 4.58 2.27
CA ALA A 61 -13.62 3.43 2.06
C ALA A 61 -12.86 2.11 2.27
N PHE A 62 -11.65 2.00 1.72
CA PHE A 62 -10.78 0.82 1.90
C PHE A 62 -10.36 0.63 3.34
N LEU A 63 -9.85 1.67 4.03
CA LEU A 63 -9.44 1.59 5.43
C LEU A 63 -10.57 1.14 6.36
N ARG A 64 -11.82 1.49 6.06
CA ARG A 64 -12.99 1.00 6.81
C ARG A 64 -13.41 -0.42 6.47
N ARG A 65 -13.19 -0.87 5.24
CA ARG A 65 -13.72 -2.14 4.72
C ARG A 65 -12.74 -3.28 4.79
N ALA A 66 -11.45 -2.99 4.71
CA ALA A 66 -10.39 -3.96 4.74
C ALA A 66 -10.41 -4.78 6.05
N SER A 67 -10.21 -6.09 5.91
CA SER A 67 -10.18 -7.04 7.03
C SER A 67 -8.76 -7.47 7.39
N GLY A 68 -7.77 -7.15 6.52
CA GLY A 68 -6.38 -7.55 6.69
C GLY A 68 -5.70 -6.84 7.85
N ARG A 69 -4.73 -7.54 8.46
CA ARG A 69 -3.82 -6.93 9.43
C ARG A 69 -3.06 -5.75 8.83
N TYR A 70 -2.71 -5.87 7.54
CA TYR A 70 -2.08 -4.82 6.75
C TYR A 70 -2.97 -4.46 5.57
N VAL A 71 -3.25 -3.18 5.40
CA VAL A 71 -3.93 -2.63 4.23
C VAL A 71 -2.89 -2.10 3.26
N VAL A 72 -2.85 -2.66 2.07
CA VAL A 72 -1.95 -2.24 1.00
C VAL A 72 -2.74 -1.37 0.03
N LEU A 73 -2.47 -0.09 0.05
CA LEU A 73 -3.01 0.87 -0.91
C LEU A 73 -2.05 0.92 -2.09
N CYS A 74 -2.47 0.53 -3.27
CA CYS A 74 -1.58 0.49 -4.44
C CYS A 74 -2.29 0.85 -5.74
N HIS A 75 -1.52 1.33 -6.70
CA HIS A 75 -2.01 1.60 -8.05
C HIS A 75 -2.27 0.30 -8.80
N GLN A 76 -3.17 0.34 -9.79
CA GLN A 76 -3.58 -0.81 -10.61
C GLN A 76 -2.47 -1.34 -11.52
N ASP A 77 -1.40 -0.58 -11.73
CA ASP A 77 -0.26 -0.87 -12.60
C ASP A 77 1.01 -1.27 -11.84
N VAL A 78 0.91 -1.41 -10.52
CA VAL A 78 2.02 -1.89 -9.71
C VAL A 78 2.25 -3.38 -9.97
N MET A 79 3.46 -3.74 -10.33
CA MET A 79 3.86 -5.12 -10.58
C MET A 79 4.89 -5.55 -9.54
N GLY A 80 4.60 -6.64 -8.83
CA GLY A 80 5.62 -7.32 -8.04
C GLY A 80 6.60 -8.05 -8.98
N LEU A 81 7.88 -7.77 -8.86
CA LEU A 81 8.91 -8.36 -9.72
C LEU A 81 9.54 -9.60 -9.08
N GLU A 82 10.31 -9.41 -8.02
CA GLU A 82 11.10 -10.47 -7.37
C GLU A 82 10.72 -10.63 -5.89
N ASP A 83 10.47 -9.51 -5.21
CA ASP A 83 10.18 -9.50 -3.78
C ASP A 83 8.72 -9.94 -3.56
N GLY A 84 8.53 -11.14 -2.99
CA GLY A 84 7.23 -11.72 -2.73
C GLY A 84 6.78 -11.55 -1.27
N ARG A 85 5.76 -12.32 -0.90
CA ARG A 85 5.11 -12.35 0.40
C ARG A 85 6.10 -12.51 1.55
N GLU A 86 6.97 -13.51 1.49
CA GLU A 86 7.95 -13.78 2.57
C GLU A 86 8.88 -12.60 2.81
N LYS A 87 9.27 -11.91 1.74
CA LYS A 87 10.13 -10.73 1.85
C LYS A 87 9.39 -9.59 2.54
N LEU A 88 8.14 -9.32 2.17
CA LEU A 88 7.35 -8.28 2.80
C LEU A 88 7.11 -8.61 4.28
N ASP A 89 6.74 -9.84 4.61
CA ASP A 89 6.56 -10.28 6.00
C ASP A 89 7.83 -10.04 6.84
N THR A 90 9.00 -10.39 6.30
CA THR A 90 10.30 -10.17 6.96
C THR A 90 10.56 -8.68 7.19
N LEU A 91 10.30 -7.84 6.20
CA LEU A 91 10.53 -6.39 6.29
C LEU A 91 9.59 -5.73 7.31
N LEU A 92 8.31 -6.11 7.33
CA LEU A 92 7.33 -5.57 8.27
C LEU A 92 7.61 -6.05 9.71
N ALA A 93 8.08 -7.28 9.89
CA ALA A 93 8.53 -7.77 11.19
C ALA A 93 9.74 -6.97 11.69
N ALA A 94 10.77 -6.80 10.85
CA ALA A 94 11.95 -6.02 11.20
C ALA A 94 11.61 -4.54 11.49
N LEU A 95 10.68 -3.93 10.73
CA LEU A 95 10.19 -2.58 11.02
C LEU A 95 9.52 -2.51 12.39
N SER A 96 8.73 -3.52 12.75
CA SER A 96 8.04 -3.58 14.05
C SER A 96 8.99 -3.78 15.23
N GLU A 97 10.16 -4.39 15.00
CA GLU A 97 11.23 -4.45 16.01
C GLU A 97 11.91 -3.10 16.25
N ILE A 98 12.08 -2.32 15.18
CA ILE A 98 12.72 -0.98 15.23
C ILE A 98 11.75 0.07 15.79
N ASP A 99 10.51 0.05 15.33
CA ASP A 99 9.44 0.97 15.72
C ASP A 99 8.12 0.19 15.91
N PRO A 100 7.82 -0.25 17.14
CA PRO A 100 6.58 -1.01 17.41
C PRO A 100 5.29 -0.26 17.10
N VAL A 101 5.34 1.08 17.07
CA VAL A 101 4.17 1.95 16.86
C VAL A 101 4.09 2.52 15.44
N TRP A 102 4.89 2.03 14.50
CA TRP A 102 4.75 2.46 13.11
C TRP A 102 3.32 2.25 12.61
N ALA A 103 2.84 3.18 11.81
CA ALA A 103 1.48 3.16 11.26
C ALA A 103 1.44 2.97 9.75
N VAL A 104 2.39 3.57 9.04
CA VAL A 104 2.44 3.59 7.57
C VAL A 104 3.88 3.37 7.10
N CYS A 105 4.05 2.60 6.04
CA CYS A 105 5.32 2.50 5.32
C CYS A 105 5.08 2.34 3.82
N GLY A 106 6.10 2.52 3.01
CA GLY A 106 6.05 2.39 1.56
C GLY A 106 7.41 2.06 0.96
N ASN A 107 7.46 1.92 -0.35
CA ASN A 107 8.65 1.58 -1.11
C ASN A 107 9.43 2.80 -1.62
N ALA A 108 8.87 4.00 -1.50
CA ALA A 108 9.53 5.25 -1.82
C ALA A 108 9.05 6.40 -0.93
N GLY A 109 9.92 7.38 -0.73
CA GLY A 109 9.62 8.56 0.07
C GLY A 109 10.74 9.59 0.09
N VAL A 110 10.50 10.71 0.77
CA VAL A 110 11.42 11.83 0.90
C VAL A 110 11.55 12.22 2.36
N ASP A 111 12.76 12.42 2.86
CA ASP A 111 12.98 12.91 4.23
C ASP A 111 12.91 14.45 4.33
N ALA A 112 12.97 14.97 5.55
CA ALA A 112 12.90 16.40 5.83
C ALA A 112 14.01 17.24 5.17
N SER A 113 15.09 16.62 4.70
CA SER A 113 16.17 17.29 3.95
C SER A 113 15.95 17.29 2.43
N GLY A 114 14.86 16.68 1.95
CA GLY A 114 14.59 16.49 0.52
C GLY A 114 15.33 15.31 -0.10
N ARG A 115 15.97 14.46 0.72
CA ARG A 115 16.66 13.26 0.22
C ARG A 115 15.66 12.16 -0.09
N ARG A 116 15.78 11.59 -1.28
CA ARG A 116 14.93 10.50 -1.77
C ARG A 116 15.41 9.14 -1.27
N PHE A 117 14.44 8.28 -0.92
CA PHE A 117 14.63 6.87 -0.57
C PHE A 117 13.67 6.08 -1.45
N ILE A 118 14.19 5.30 -2.39
CA ILE A 118 13.41 4.67 -3.45
C ILE A 118 13.82 3.20 -3.59
N ARG A 119 12.82 2.32 -3.64
CA ARG A 119 12.96 0.93 -4.05
C ARG A 119 11.85 0.60 -5.06
N ILE A 120 11.98 1.11 -6.26
CA ILE A 120 11.03 0.95 -7.37
C ILE A 120 11.83 0.62 -8.64
N THR A 121 11.30 -0.27 -9.46
CA THR A 121 11.70 -0.42 -10.85
C THR A 121 10.65 0.26 -11.72
N ASP A 122 11.07 1.20 -12.53
CA ASP A 122 10.25 1.95 -13.47
C ASP A 122 10.65 1.56 -14.91
N PRO A 123 9.74 1.42 -15.86
CA PRO A 123 10.08 1.11 -17.25
C PRO A 123 11.08 2.08 -17.89
N TYR A 124 11.12 3.31 -17.43
CA TYR A 124 12.03 4.35 -17.94
C TYR A 124 13.36 4.43 -17.20
N VAL A 125 13.40 4.02 -15.93
CA VAL A 125 14.59 4.01 -15.09
C VAL A 125 14.65 2.68 -14.33
N PRO A 126 15.24 1.65 -14.91
CA PRO A 126 15.28 0.33 -14.29
C PRO A 126 16.09 0.35 -12.99
N ASP A 127 15.60 -0.46 -12.03
CA ASP A 127 16.28 -0.83 -10.79
C ASP A 127 16.73 0.33 -9.90
N GLN A 128 15.77 1.20 -9.55
CA GLN A 128 16.05 2.29 -8.61
C GLN A 128 16.12 1.78 -7.16
N ALA A 129 17.32 1.72 -6.63
CA ALA A 129 17.59 1.49 -5.21
C ALA A 129 18.43 2.66 -4.66
N VAL A 130 17.76 3.77 -4.33
CA VAL A 130 18.39 5.03 -3.90
C VAL A 130 18.18 5.22 -2.39
N GLY A 131 19.19 5.74 -1.70
CA GLY A 131 19.07 6.21 -0.33
C GLY A 131 19.12 5.12 0.74
N LYS A 132 20.21 4.36 0.84
CA LYS A 132 20.41 3.40 1.96
C LYS A 132 20.87 4.11 3.24
N PRO A 133 20.67 3.53 4.46
CA PRO A 133 20.05 2.23 4.74
C PRO A 133 18.51 2.29 4.82
N PHE A 134 17.86 1.13 4.72
CA PHE A 134 16.43 0.93 4.99
C PHE A 134 16.24 0.09 6.28
N PRO A 135 15.11 0.26 7.01
CA PRO A 135 14.07 1.28 6.80
C PRO A 135 14.56 2.68 7.17
N ARG A 136 13.88 3.69 6.66
CA ARG A 136 14.17 5.10 6.94
C ARG A 136 12.89 5.86 7.22
N GLN A 137 12.88 6.68 8.28
CA GLN A 137 11.80 7.61 8.51
C GLN A 137 11.83 8.73 7.46
N VAL A 138 10.69 9.01 6.88
CA VAL A 138 10.49 10.01 5.82
C VAL A 138 9.35 10.96 6.20
N MET A 139 9.28 12.09 5.51
CA MET A 139 8.22 13.09 5.68
C MET A 139 7.04 12.83 4.73
N SER A 140 7.30 12.24 3.57
CA SER A 140 6.26 11.86 2.63
C SER A 140 6.56 10.51 2.00
N LEU A 141 5.52 9.79 1.60
CA LEU A 141 5.59 8.53 0.87
C LEU A 141 5.06 8.70 -0.54
N ASP A 142 5.58 7.91 -1.45
CA ASP A 142 5.00 7.76 -2.79
C ASP A 142 3.73 6.92 -2.71
N GLU A 143 2.67 7.36 -3.39
CA GLU A 143 1.34 6.73 -3.32
C GLU A 143 1.22 5.44 -4.12
N ASN A 144 2.24 5.04 -4.87
CA ASN A 144 2.14 3.86 -5.72
C ASN A 144 1.96 2.56 -4.93
N PHE A 145 2.58 2.47 -3.74
CA PHE A 145 2.51 1.29 -2.87
C PHE A 145 2.72 1.69 -1.41
N ILE A 146 1.64 1.75 -0.66
CA ILE A 146 1.64 2.12 0.77
C ILE A 146 1.06 0.97 1.58
N VAL A 147 1.73 0.61 2.67
CA VAL A 147 1.25 -0.37 3.65
C VAL A 147 0.82 0.37 4.91
N VAL A 148 -0.43 0.19 5.30
CA VAL A 148 -1.02 0.73 6.53
C VAL A 148 -1.24 -0.41 7.52
N LYS A 149 -0.82 -0.23 8.75
CA LYS A 149 -1.12 -1.14 9.86
C LYS A 149 -2.56 -0.90 10.33
N SER A 150 -3.46 -1.89 10.20
CA SER A 150 -4.89 -1.70 10.49
C SER A 150 -5.16 -1.25 11.92
N GLU A 151 -4.37 -1.71 12.89
CA GLU A 151 -4.48 -1.31 14.29
C GLU A 151 -4.19 0.19 14.53
N ALA A 152 -3.51 0.87 13.61
CA ALA A 152 -3.27 2.32 13.70
C ALA A 152 -4.54 3.14 13.50
N ASN A 153 -5.61 2.52 12.97
CA ASN A 153 -6.93 3.11 12.80
C ASN A 153 -6.91 4.49 12.12
N LEU A 154 -6.20 4.59 11.01
CA LEU A 154 -6.02 5.82 10.26
C LEU A 154 -7.24 6.18 9.43
N ALA A 155 -7.42 7.48 9.19
CA ALA A 155 -8.36 8.03 8.22
C ALA A 155 -7.80 9.32 7.64
N LEU A 156 -8.13 9.59 6.38
CA LEU A 156 -7.82 10.87 5.74
C LEU A 156 -8.94 11.88 6.00
N SER A 157 -8.60 13.18 6.00
CA SER A 157 -9.60 14.25 6.13
C SER A 157 -10.66 14.15 5.02
N ARG A 158 -11.92 14.36 5.39
CA ARG A 158 -13.03 14.40 4.43
C ARG A 158 -13.09 15.71 3.65
N ASP A 159 -12.34 16.71 4.06
CA ASP A 159 -12.26 18.00 3.37
C ASP A 159 -11.24 17.98 2.21
N LEU A 160 -10.44 16.89 2.11
CA LEU A 160 -9.50 16.68 1.03
C LEU A 160 -10.19 15.93 -0.13
N THR A 161 -9.93 16.38 -1.35
CA THR A 161 -10.43 15.77 -2.58
C THR A 161 -9.35 15.81 -3.66
N GLY A 162 -9.37 14.87 -4.58
CA GLY A 162 -8.44 14.84 -5.72
C GLY A 162 -8.05 13.43 -6.15
N PHE A 163 -7.30 13.35 -7.24
CA PHE A 163 -6.82 12.08 -7.79
C PHE A 163 -5.56 11.57 -7.10
N HIS A 164 -4.80 12.44 -6.49
CA HIS A 164 -3.56 12.14 -5.80
C HIS A 164 -3.64 12.61 -4.35
N TRP A 165 -2.88 11.99 -3.47
CA TRP A 165 -2.84 12.34 -2.04
C TRP A 165 -1.89 13.51 -1.74
N TYR A 166 -1.78 14.46 -2.66
CA TYR A 166 -0.99 15.67 -2.41
C TYR A 166 -1.57 16.50 -1.27
N GLY A 167 -0.70 16.94 -0.37
CA GLY A 167 -1.08 17.79 0.75
C GLY A 167 -1.74 17.03 1.91
N SER A 168 -1.51 15.72 2.01
CA SER A 168 -1.93 14.88 3.14
C SER A 168 -0.88 14.81 4.26
N ASP A 169 0.18 15.54 4.15
CA ASP A 169 1.30 15.67 5.10
C ASP A 169 1.06 16.73 6.15
#